data_9a0c21e15c66e7d5682c77d50aa72f2d
#
_entry.id   9a0c21e15c66e7d5682c77d50aa72f2d
#
_cell.length_a   1.000
_cell.length_b   1.000
_cell.length_c   1.000
_cell.angle_alpha   90.00
_cell.angle_beta   90.00
_cell.angle_gamma   90.00
#
_symmetry.space_group_name_H-M   'P 1'
#
loop_
_entity.id
_entity.type
_entity.pdbx_description
1 polymer ?
#
loop_
_entity_poly.entity_id
_entity_poly.type
_entity_poly.pdbx_seq_one_letter_code
_entity_poly.pdbx_strand_id
1 'polypeptide(L)'
;MFGIKLCVASITVMRVASITVMGFLVALASQASAQSGREEQSTSQGESSSRPKQAAADQSASEEEQAKSLAKAVQNPVASLISVPLQNNSNFDIGPNNRTQNVLNIQPVIPVRISKNWNLITRIVTPIIYEPSIASLLFQSNTPLNHLGTLGLGDINPTFFLSPAKPKKLIWGVGPTFLLPTATDNVLGQGKWSIGPSVVALVQPGHWTFGTLINNVWSFAGSGRTPPFPSQLLPCGYCGLPVGASSTRDVNQMLLQYFINYNMKKGWYLAWQPIITANWEARSGDVWTLPFGGGLGRIMKFGNQPVNLQAQFFGNAKYPRFGSPWSMRLQLAFLFPKLTKAEEQKILEKKLKQLEQEQQSPKK
;
A
#
# COMPACT_ATOMS: atom_id res chain seq x y z
N MET A 1 18.41 -11.34 -29.50
CA MET A 1 18.97 -9.98 -29.30
C MET A 1 17.93 -8.95 -28.85
N PHE A 2 16.62 -9.11 -29.11
CA PHE A 2 15.54 -8.20 -28.69
C PHE A 2 15.18 -8.34 -27.20
N GLY A 3 15.28 -9.53 -26.59
CA GLY A 3 14.90 -9.78 -25.20
C GLY A 3 15.82 -9.14 -24.15
N ILE A 4 17.11 -9.00 -24.44
CA ILE A 4 18.09 -8.44 -23.51
C ILE A 4 17.91 -6.92 -23.32
N LYS A 5 17.53 -6.20 -24.38
CA LYS A 5 17.26 -4.75 -24.29
C LYS A 5 16.01 -4.43 -23.46
N LEU A 6 15.00 -5.30 -23.50
CA LEU A 6 13.77 -5.12 -22.71
C LEU A 6 14.02 -5.33 -21.21
N CYS A 7 14.85 -6.31 -20.85
CA CYS A 7 15.15 -6.64 -19.46
C CYS A 7 15.99 -5.54 -18.78
N VAL A 8 17.00 -5.01 -19.48
CA VAL A 8 17.84 -3.91 -18.95
C VAL A 8 17.03 -2.63 -18.80
N ALA A 9 16.13 -2.34 -19.76
CA ALA A 9 15.23 -1.19 -19.67
C ALA A 9 14.26 -1.30 -18.46
N SER A 10 13.73 -2.51 -18.19
CA SER A 10 12.82 -2.75 -17.07
C SER A 10 13.49 -2.57 -15.70
N ILE A 11 14.73 -3.05 -15.54
CA ILE A 11 15.50 -2.88 -14.30
C ILE A 11 15.82 -1.40 -14.06
N THR A 12 16.16 -0.68 -15.12
CA THR A 12 16.42 0.76 -15.06
C THR A 12 15.15 1.53 -14.70
N VAL A 13 14.01 1.18 -15.27
CA VAL A 13 12.71 1.81 -14.96
C VAL A 13 12.30 1.58 -13.51
N MET A 14 12.49 0.39 -12.95
CA MET A 14 12.16 0.13 -11.53
C MET A 14 13.13 0.83 -10.56
N ARG A 15 14.44 0.86 -10.88
CA ARG A 15 15.41 1.65 -10.09
C ARG A 15 15.14 3.14 -10.18
N VAL A 16 14.79 3.64 -11.36
CA VAL A 16 14.40 5.03 -11.56
C VAL A 16 13.08 5.33 -10.84
N ALA A 17 12.09 4.44 -10.86
CA ALA A 17 10.84 4.63 -10.13
C ALA A 17 11.07 4.72 -8.61
N SER A 18 11.91 3.84 -8.02
CA SER A 18 12.25 3.91 -6.60
C SER A 18 13.04 5.16 -6.23
N ILE A 19 14.00 5.57 -7.06
CA ILE A 19 14.79 6.79 -6.88
C ILE A 19 13.92 8.03 -7.12
N THR A 20 13.02 8.00 -8.09
CA THR A 20 12.10 9.12 -8.40
C THR A 20 11.09 9.33 -7.28
N VAL A 21 10.52 8.26 -6.70
CA VAL A 21 9.63 8.36 -5.54
C VAL A 21 10.38 8.88 -4.31
N MET A 22 11.63 8.44 -4.10
CA MET A 22 12.45 8.92 -3.00
C MET A 22 12.91 10.38 -3.22
N GLY A 23 13.30 10.75 -4.44
CA GLY A 23 13.63 12.11 -4.81
C GLY A 23 12.43 13.07 -4.71
N PHE A 24 11.24 12.60 -5.07
CA PHE A 24 9.99 13.34 -4.96
C PHE A 24 9.58 13.55 -3.49
N LEU A 25 9.78 12.55 -2.62
CA LEU A 25 9.56 12.68 -1.17
C LEU A 25 10.53 13.69 -0.53
N VAL A 26 11.80 13.70 -0.93
CA VAL A 26 12.80 14.66 -0.44
C VAL A 26 12.50 16.07 -0.96
N ALA A 27 12.10 16.22 -2.23
CA ALA A 27 11.75 17.51 -2.81
C ALA A 27 10.49 18.12 -2.17
N LEU A 28 9.49 17.28 -1.82
CA LEU A 28 8.30 17.74 -1.10
C LEU A 28 8.59 18.16 0.35
N ALA A 29 9.57 17.51 1.00
CA ALA A 29 10.02 17.92 2.34
C ALA A 29 10.76 19.27 2.29
N SER A 30 11.55 19.55 1.25
CA SER A 30 12.28 20.82 1.10
C SER A 30 11.36 22.00 0.72
N GLN A 31 10.28 21.75 -0.03
CA GLN A 31 9.30 22.83 -0.31
C GLN A 31 8.48 23.22 0.92
N ALA A 32 8.22 22.26 1.85
CA ALA A 32 7.54 22.56 3.10
C ALA A 32 8.37 23.45 4.05
N SER A 33 9.71 23.37 3.98
CA SER A 33 10.62 24.24 4.75
C SER A 33 10.82 25.61 4.12
N ALA A 34 10.68 25.74 2.80
CA ALA A 34 10.84 27.03 2.10
C ALA A 34 9.63 27.97 2.29
N GLN A 35 8.43 27.41 2.55
CA GLN A 35 7.26 28.24 2.86
C GLN A 35 7.21 28.75 4.30
N SER A 36 7.95 28.13 5.22
CA SER A 36 8.04 28.59 6.62
C SER A 36 9.00 29.79 6.81
N GLY A 37 9.87 30.08 5.85
CA GLY A 37 10.89 31.13 5.96
C GLY A 37 10.52 32.47 5.35
N ARG A 38 9.29 32.67 4.86
CA ARG A 38 8.91 33.90 4.14
C ARG A 38 7.92 34.83 4.86
N GLU A 39 7.66 34.60 6.14
CA GLU A 39 6.70 35.38 6.95
C GLU A 39 7.34 36.30 8.01
N GLU A 40 8.63 36.63 7.91
CA GLU A 40 9.21 37.68 8.77
C GLU A 40 9.93 38.71 7.93
N GLN A 41 9.20 39.69 7.39
CA GLN A 41 9.61 41.09 7.24
C GLN A 41 8.53 41.86 6.49
N SER A 42 7.63 42.47 7.20
CA SER A 42 7.04 43.75 6.83
C SER A 42 6.42 44.39 8.06
N THR A 43 7.13 45.36 8.59
CA THR A 43 6.69 46.27 9.65
C THR A 43 5.83 47.39 9.08
N SER A 44 4.78 47.69 9.83
CA SER A 44 4.11 48.97 10.06
C SER A 44 3.12 49.52 9.03
N GLN A 45 1.98 49.73 9.57
CA GLN A 45 1.02 50.84 9.55
C GLN A 45 -0.36 50.51 8.98
N GLY A 46 -1.37 50.75 9.85
CA GLY A 46 -2.62 51.35 9.45
C GLY A 46 -3.86 50.45 9.46
N GLU A 47 -4.58 50.46 10.55
CA GLU A 47 -6.06 50.45 10.71
C GLU A 47 -6.94 49.54 9.81
N SER A 48 -7.78 48.78 10.53
CA SER A 48 -9.13 48.37 10.13
C SER A 48 -9.28 47.35 8.99
N SER A 49 -9.12 46.06 9.36
CA SER A 49 -9.95 45.00 8.75
C SER A 49 -9.77 43.69 9.50
N SER A 50 -10.61 43.44 10.49
CA SER A 50 -10.63 42.16 11.23
C SER A 50 -11.30 41.00 10.46
N ARG A 51 -11.88 41.25 9.29
CA ARG A 51 -12.57 40.24 8.46
C ARG A 51 -11.66 39.29 7.64
N PRO A 52 -10.51 39.67 7.05
CA PRO A 52 -9.71 38.71 6.25
C PRO A 52 -8.92 37.73 7.10
N LYS A 53 -8.52 38.10 8.33
CA LYS A 53 -7.79 37.17 9.23
C LYS A 53 -8.69 36.06 9.79
N GLN A 54 -9.96 36.33 10.03
CA GLN A 54 -10.91 35.36 10.57
C GLN A 54 -11.32 34.35 9.49
N ALA A 55 -11.56 34.80 8.26
CA ALA A 55 -11.86 33.91 7.13
C ALA A 55 -10.68 32.97 6.76
N ALA A 56 -9.43 33.45 6.86
CA ALA A 56 -8.24 32.63 6.66
C ALA A 56 -8.02 31.62 7.79
N ALA A 57 -8.34 31.98 9.05
CA ALA A 57 -8.27 31.10 10.19
C ALA A 57 -9.36 29.99 10.12
N ASP A 58 -10.57 30.33 9.71
CA ASP A 58 -11.67 29.39 9.54
C ASP A 58 -11.42 28.40 8.38
N GLN A 59 -10.80 28.85 7.29
CA GLN A 59 -10.37 28.00 6.17
C GLN A 59 -9.26 27.04 6.60
N SER A 60 -8.25 27.50 7.32
CA SER A 60 -7.16 26.64 7.81
C SER A 60 -7.66 25.59 8.81
N ALA A 61 -8.60 25.94 9.69
CA ALA A 61 -9.22 25.01 10.64
C ALA A 61 -10.05 23.93 9.91
N SER A 62 -10.81 24.32 8.89
CA SER A 62 -11.60 23.38 8.08
C SER A 62 -10.75 22.41 7.27
N GLU A 63 -9.61 22.88 6.74
CA GLU A 63 -8.65 22.03 6.02
C GLU A 63 -7.94 21.03 6.95
N GLU A 64 -7.60 21.44 8.16
CA GLU A 64 -7.00 20.56 9.16
C GLU A 64 -7.98 19.47 9.62
N GLU A 65 -9.24 19.78 9.80
CA GLU A 65 -10.29 18.81 10.15
C GLU A 65 -10.57 17.83 9.00
N GLN A 66 -10.59 18.30 7.78
CA GLN A 66 -10.67 17.44 6.58
C GLN A 66 -9.47 16.50 6.46
N ALA A 67 -8.24 16.99 6.64
CA ALA A 67 -7.05 16.17 6.61
C ALA A 67 -7.08 15.09 7.70
N LYS A 68 -7.54 15.43 8.91
CA LYS A 68 -7.68 14.50 10.03
C LYS A 68 -8.74 13.43 9.76
N SER A 69 -9.87 13.80 9.18
CA SER A 69 -10.93 12.84 8.81
C SER A 69 -10.48 11.89 7.71
N LEU A 70 -9.77 12.40 6.69
CA LEU A 70 -9.16 11.59 5.63
C LEU A 70 -8.07 10.66 6.18
N ALA A 71 -7.24 11.12 7.15
CA ALA A 71 -6.25 10.28 7.80
C ALA A 71 -6.89 9.07 8.48
N LYS A 72 -7.94 9.28 9.24
CA LYS A 72 -8.69 8.19 9.87
C LYS A 72 -9.34 7.25 8.84
N ALA A 73 -9.90 7.80 7.76
CA ALA A 73 -10.51 6.99 6.71
C ALA A 73 -9.49 6.11 5.98
N VAL A 74 -8.30 6.64 5.65
CA VAL A 74 -7.23 5.88 4.99
C VAL A 74 -6.65 4.78 5.87
N GLN A 75 -6.58 5.02 7.17
CA GLN A 75 -6.10 4.05 8.16
C GLN A 75 -7.13 2.95 8.48
N ASN A 76 -8.31 3.04 7.93
CA ASN A 76 -9.39 2.07 8.11
C ASN A 76 -9.54 1.20 6.86
N PRO A 77 -9.13 -0.09 6.88
CA PRO A 77 -9.22 -1.00 5.73
C PRO A 77 -10.66 -1.26 5.24
N VAL A 78 -11.65 -0.98 6.07
CA VAL A 78 -13.08 -1.14 5.76
C VAL A 78 -13.83 0.19 5.71
N ALA A 79 -13.13 1.28 5.42
CA ALA A 79 -13.75 2.59 5.24
C ALA A 79 -14.64 2.65 4.00
N SER A 80 -15.65 3.52 4.02
CA SER A 80 -16.46 3.84 2.85
C SER A 80 -15.75 4.82 1.89
N LEU A 81 -14.43 4.65 1.72
CA LEU A 81 -13.55 5.47 0.91
C LEU A 81 -12.95 4.60 -0.19
N ILE A 82 -13.13 5.00 -1.44
CA ILE A 82 -12.40 4.38 -2.55
C ILE A 82 -10.96 4.85 -2.48
N SER A 83 -10.01 3.91 -2.50
CA SER A 83 -8.59 4.22 -2.51
C SER A 83 -7.83 3.26 -3.42
N VAL A 84 -6.75 3.76 -4.00
CA VAL A 84 -5.84 2.98 -4.84
C VAL A 84 -4.41 3.15 -4.31
N PRO A 85 -4.02 2.37 -3.30
CA PRO A 85 -2.64 2.31 -2.85
C PRO A 85 -1.73 1.64 -3.87
N LEU A 86 -0.61 2.30 -4.15
CA LEU A 86 0.57 1.76 -4.82
C LEU A 86 1.63 1.58 -3.74
N GLN A 87 1.86 0.34 -3.32
CA GLN A 87 2.75 0.02 -2.22
C GLN A 87 3.96 -0.76 -2.73
N ASN A 88 5.12 -0.17 -2.66
CA ASN A 88 6.38 -0.82 -3.00
C ASN A 88 7.06 -1.33 -1.72
N ASN A 89 7.37 -2.63 -1.70
CA ASN A 89 8.16 -3.27 -0.66
C ASN A 89 9.50 -3.68 -1.26
N SER A 90 10.58 -3.14 -0.75
CA SER A 90 11.95 -3.55 -1.09
C SER A 90 12.48 -4.40 0.06
N ASN A 91 12.75 -5.67 -0.21
CA ASN A 91 13.29 -6.64 0.72
C ASN A 91 14.77 -6.81 0.43
N PHE A 92 15.62 -6.49 1.41
CA PHE A 92 17.07 -6.41 1.22
C PHE A 92 17.78 -7.63 1.80
N ASP A 93 18.99 -7.83 1.36
CA ASP A 93 19.93 -8.86 1.85
C ASP A 93 19.38 -10.29 1.79
N ILE A 94 18.64 -10.58 0.71
CA ILE A 94 18.09 -11.91 0.45
C ILE A 94 19.18 -12.86 -0.01
N GLY A 95 19.26 -14.00 0.69
CA GLY A 95 20.18 -15.09 0.37
C GLY A 95 21.65 -14.73 0.59
N PRO A 96 22.58 -15.65 0.22
CA PRO A 96 24.01 -15.51 0.50
C PRO A 96 24.70 -14.38 -0.28
N ASN A 97 24.07 -13.90 -1.36
CA ASN A 97 24.60 -12.84 -2.22
C ASN A 97 23.98 -11.47 -1.97
N ASN A 98 23.27 -11.27 -0.86
CA ASN A 98 22.68 -9.99 -0.44
C ASN A 98 21.87 -9.32 -1.55
N ARG A 99 20.96 -10.07 -2.16
CA ARG A 99 20.12 -9.59 -3.26
C ARG A 99 18.92 -8.81 -2.75
N THR A 100 18.35 -8.00 -3.63
CA THR A 100 17.14 -7.22 -3.31
C THR A 100 15.96 -7.72 -4.15
N GLN A 101 14.90 -8.14 -3.49
CA GLN A 101 13.58 -8.37 -4.10
C GLN A 101 12.78 -7.07 -4.06
N ASN A 102 12.01 -6.82 -5.09
CA ASN A 102 11.11 -5.68 -5.15
C ASN A 102 9.70 -6.11 -5.48
N VAL A 103 8.73 -5.65 -4.69
CA VAL A 103 7.33 -6.02 -4.84
C VAL A 103 6.47 -4.76 -4.84
N LEU A 104 5.94 -4.41 -6.00
CA LEU A 104 4.97 -3.34 -6.15
C LEU A 104 3.55 -3.92 -6.10
N ASN A 105 2.83 -3.63 -5.05
CA ASN A 105 1.42 -4.01 -4.88
C ASN A 105 0.50 -2.87 -5.31
N ILE A 106 -0.35 -3.14 -6.29
CA ILE A 106 -1.47 -2.27 -6.65
C ILE A 106 -2.69 -2.80 -5.88
N GLN A 107 -3.26 -1.99 -4.98
CA GLN A 107 -4.22 -2.47 -3.99
C GLN A 107 -5.53 -1.66 -3.99
N PRO A 108 -6.35 -1.67 -5.06
CA PRO A 108 -7.63 -0.98 -5.04
C PRO A 108 -8.54 -1.49 -3.92
N VAL A 109 -9.14 -0.55 -3.20
CA VAL A 109 -10.17 -0.79 -2.18
C VAL A 109 -11.44 -0.09 -2.61
N ILE A 110 -12.51 -0.86 -2.84
CA ILE A 110 -13.77 -0.39 -3.38
C ILE A 110 -14.91 -0.79 -2.43
N PRO A 111 -15.47 0.16 -1.66
CA PRO A 111 -16.64 -0.08 -0.83
C PRO A 111 -17.92 0.08 -1.64
N VAL A 112 -18.75 -0.96 -1.65
CA VAL A 112 -20.07 -0.97 -2.24
C VAL A 112 -21.13 -1.14 -1.15
N ARG A 113 -22.13 -0.26 -1.14
CA ARG A 113 -23.25 -0.38 -0.21
C ARG A 113 -24.25 -1.42 -0.74
N ILE A 114 -24.38 -2.54 -0.05
CA ILE A 114 -25.27 -3.65 -0.45
C ILE A 114 -26.64 -3.57 0.23
N SER A 115 -26.71 -2.91 1.40
CA SER A 115 -27.98 -2.68 2.09
C SER A 115 -27.93 -1.42 2.95
N LYS A 116 -29.04 -1.08 3.62
CA LYS A 116 -29.08 0.04 4.59
C LYS A 116 -28.08 -0.14 5.74
N ASN A 117 -27.76 -1.39 6.10
CA ASN A 117 -26.96 -1.74 7.28
C ASN A 117 -25.58 -2.31 6.93
N TRP A 118 -25.32 -2.70 5.67
CA TRP A 118 -24.13 -3.43 5.29
C TRP A 118 -23.45 -2.87 4.05
N ASN A 119 -22.12 -2.83 4.12
CA ASN A 119 -21.22 -2.56 3.00
C ASN A 119 -20.43 -3.84 2.66
N LEU A 120 -20.24 -4.07 1.39
CA LEU A 120 -19.24 -5.01 0.87
C LEU A 120 -18.00 -4.18 0.48
N ILE A 121 -16.86 -4.51 1.06
CA ILE A 121 -15.59 -3.85 0.76
C ILE A 121 -14.71 -4.86 0.04
N THR A 122 -14.43 -4.58 -1.22
CA THR A 122 -13.54 -5.39 -2.04
C THR A 122 -12.15 -4.79 -2.01
N ARG A 123 -11.16 -5.56 -1.56
CA ARG A 123 -9.74 -5.25 -1.65
C ARG A 123 -9.08 -6.25 -2.57
N ILE A 124 -8.41 -5.79 -3.59
CA ILE A 124 -7.68 -6.65 -4.53
C ILE A 124 -6.20 -6.27 -4.42
N VAL A 125 -5.35 -7.23 -4.12
CA VAL A 125 -3.90 -7.04 -4.14
C VAL A 125 -3.34 -7.68 -5.39
N THR A 126 -2.76 -6.85 -6.26
CA THR A 126 -2.13 -7.27 -7.51
C THR A 126 -0.65 -6.97 -7.43
N PRO A 127 0.21 -7.98 -7.22
CA PRO A 127 1.65 -7.77 -7.07
C PRO A 127 2.37 -7.83 -8.40
N ILE A 128 3.25 -6.87 -8.63
CA ILE A 128 4.29 -6.90 -9.67
C ILE A 128 5.62 -7.13 -8.94
N ILE A 129 6.30 -8.22 -9.27
CA ILE A 129 7.42 -8.73 -8.51
C ILE A 129 8.67 -8.77 -9.38
N TYR A 130 9.74 -8.24 -8.82
CA TYR A 130 11.10 -8.55 -9.25
C TYR A 130 11.72 -9.49 -8.24
N GLU A 131 11.89 -10.75 -8.64
CA GLU A 131 12.58 -11.78 -7.87
C GLU A 131 14.02 -11.90 -8.37
N PRO A 132 15.03 -11.77 -7.49
CA PRO A 132 16.41 -11.97 -7.88
C PRO A 132 16.66 -13.42 -8.30
N SER A 133 17.61 -13.66 -9.20
CA SER A 133 17.90 -15.01 -9.70
C SER A 133 18.26 -15.96 -8.56
N ILE A 134 17.52 -17.07 -8.47
CA ILE A 134 17.75 -18.13 -7.49
C ILE A 134 19.06 -18.86 -7.78
N ALA A 135 19.43 -18.98 -9.04
CA ALA A 135 20.71 -19.59 -9.42
C ALA A 135 21.90 -18.84 -8.80
N SER A 136 21.80 -17.50 -8.71
CA SER A 136 22.82 -16.71 -8.02
C SER A 136 22.79 -16.84 -6.50
N LEU A 137 21.71 -17.37 -5.92
CA LEU A 137 21.60 -17.67 -4.50
C LEU A 137 22.25 -19.01 -4.13
N LEU A 138 22.28 -19.96 -5.06
CA LEU A 138 22.70 -21.34 -4.81
C LEU A 138 24.09 -21.68 -5.34
N PHE A 139 24.50 -21.05 -6.43
CA PHE A 139 25.75 -21.34 -7.11
C PHE A 139 26.60 -20.07 -7.19
N GLN A 140 27.80 -20.11 -6.66
CA GLN A 140 28.85 -19.11 -6.91
C GLN A 140 29.39 -19.21 -8.33
N SER A 141 28.52 -19.32 -9.31
CA SER A 141 28.91 -19.47 -10.70
C SER A 141 29.02 -18.11 -11.36
N ASN A 142 30.17 -17.79 -11.88
CA ASN A 142 30.47 -16.57 -12.63
C ASN A 142 29.86 -16.53 -14.04
N THR A 143 28.81 -17.32 -14.31
CA THR A 143 28.15 -17.28 -15.61
C THR A 143 27.25 -16.03 -15.72
N PRO A 144 27.24 -15.35 -16.90
CA PRO A 144 26.48 -14.12 -17.10
C PRO A 144 24.96 -14.24 -16.86
N LEU A 145 24.39 -15.45 -16.93
CA LEU A 145 22.97 -15.74 -16.73
C LEU A 145 22.55 -15.69 -15.26
N ASN A 146 23.48 -15.76 -14.32
CA ASN A 146 23.22 -15.79 -12.89
C ASN A 146 22.82 -14.42 -12.31
N HIS A 147 22.89 -13.34 -13.08
CA HIS A 147 22.54 -11.99 -12.62
C HIS A 147 21.14 -11.54 -13.02
N LEU A 148 20.43 -12.31 -13.83
CA LEU A 148 19.10 -11.96 -14.31
C LEU A 148 18.04 -12.47 -13.34
N GLY A 149 17.32 -11.56 -12.69
CA GLY A 149 16.12 -11.88 -11.93
C GLY A 149 14.91 -12.01 -12.85
N THR A 150 13.80 -12.50 -12.28
CA THR A 150 12.50 -12.62 -12.95
C THR A 150 11.61 -11.47 -12.56
N LEU A 151 11.06 -10.76 -13.54
CA LEU A 151 10.07 -9.70 -13.36
C LEU A 151 8.74 -10.16 -13.96
N GLY A 152 7.67 -10.07 -13.18
CA GLY A 152 6.34 -10.42 -13.67
C GLY A 152 5.24 -10.20 -12.66
N LEU A 153 4.05 -10.66 -13.01
CA LEU A 153 2.88 -10.65 -12.13
C LEU A 153 2.98 -11.83 -11.16
N GLY A 154 2.61 -11.59 -9.92
CA GLY A 154 2.43 -12.63 -8.91
C GLY A 154 0.98 -13.13 -8.80
N ASP A 155 0.70 -13.88 -7.75
CA ASP A 155 -0.64 -14.37 -7.48
C ASP A 155 -1.52 -13.25 -6.92
N ILE A 156 -2.68 -13.00 -7.56
CA ILE A 156 -3.62 -11.96 -7.14
C ILE A 156 -4.39 -12.44 -5.91
N ASN A 157 -4.53 -11.52 -4.93
CA ASN A 157 -5.20 -11.80 -3.67
C ASN A 157 -6.42 -10.88 -3.48
N PRO A 158 -7.63 -11.29 -3.92
CA PRO A 158 -8.87 -10.59 -3.61
C PRO A 158 -9.39 -10.97 -2.23
N THR A 159 -9.84 -9.96 -1.48
CA THR A 159 -10.51 -10.12 -0.18
C THR A 159 -11.83 -9.33 -0.19
N PHE A 160 -12.88 -9.95 0.34
CA PHE A 160 -14.22 -9.38 0.40
C PHE A 160 -14.66 -9.27 1.85
N PHE A 161 -14.77 -8.05 2.37
CA PHE A 161 -15.22 -7.82 3.75
C PHE A 161 -16.68 -7.39 3.78
N LEU A 162 -17.49 -8.08 4.55
CA LEU A 162 -18.78 -7.60 4.98
C LEU A 162 -18.59 -6.76 6.25
N SER A 163 -18.99 -5.49 6.21
CA SER A 163 -18.80 -4.53 7.31
C SER A 163 -20.06 -3.70 7.55
N PRO A 164 -20.38 -3.33 8.81
CA PRO A 164 -21.52 -2.47 9.08
C PRO A 164 -21.42 -1.11 8.38
N ALA A 165 -22.52 -0.68 7.73
CA ALA A 165 -22.57 0.60 7.01
C ALA A 165 -22.49 1.82 7.95
N LYS A 166 -22.88 1.65 9.22
CA LYS A 166 -22.78 2.65 10.28
C LYS A 166 -21.91 2.08 11.39
N PRO A 167 -20.57 2.22 11.30
CA PRO A 167 -19.69 1.73 12.33
C PRO A 167 -19.90 2.50 13.64
N LYS A 168 -19.83 1.78 14.76
CA LYS A 168 -19.79 2.32 16.12
C LYS A 168 -18.35 2.62 16.54
N LYS A 169 -18.06 2.58 17.84
CA LYS A 169 -16.69 2.73 18.36
C LYS A 169 -15.75 1.65 17.80
N LEU A 170 -16.23 0.41 17.69
CA LEU A 170 -15.52 -0.69 17.04
C LEU A 170 -15.94 -0.75 15.57
N ILE A 171 -14.99 -0.66 14.68
CA ILE A 171 -15.11 -0.84 13.23
C ILE A 171 -14.59 -2.23 12.93
N TRP A 172 -15.34 -3.04 12.20
CA TRP A 172 -14.95 -4.41 11.88
C TRP A 172 -15.49 -4.86 10.52
N GLY A 173 -14.87 -5.89 10.01
CA GLY A 173 -15.30 -6.57 8.79
C GLY A 173 -14.82 -8.00 8.78
N VAL A 174 -15.61 -8.88 8.20
CA VAL A 174 -15.30 -10.30 8.05
C VAL A 174 -15.64 -10.76 6.64
N GLY A 175 -14.93 -11.75 6.14
CA GLY A 175 -15.25 -12.35 4.86
C GLY A 175 -14.15 -13.20 4.29
N PRO A 176 -14.35 -13.75 3.09
CA PRO A 176 -13.36 -14.61 2.45
C PRO A 176 -12.21 -13.81 1.82
N THR A 177 -11.04 -14.40 1.85
CA THR A 177 -9.87 -14.02 1.05
C THR A 177 -9.48 -15.18 0.17
N PHE A 178 -9.03 -14.88 -1.05
CA PHE A 178 -8.61 -15.85 -2.05
C PHE A 178 -7.16 -15.60 -2.45
N LEU A 179 -6.47 -16.62 -2.89
CA LEU A 179 -5.22 -16.50 -3.62
C LEU A 179 -5.40 -17.21 -4.97
N LEU A 180 -5.21 -16.45 -6.05
CA LEU A 180 -5.46 -16.91 -7.41
C LEU A 180 -4.12 -17.21 -8.09
N PRO A 181 -3.96 -18.36 -8.77
CA PRO A 181 -2.71 -18.75 -9.43
C PRO A 181 -2.48 -17.96 -10.74
N THR A 182 -2.35 -16.65 -10.65
CA THR A 182 -2.23 -15.73 -11.80
C THR A 182 -0.81 -15.34 -12.13
N ALA A 183 0.18 -15.82 -11.37
CA ALA A 183 1.57 -15.50 -11.58
C ALA A 183 2.03 -15.87 -13.00
N THR A 184 2.82 -14.98 -13.62
CA THR A 184 3.31 -15.13 -14.99
C THR A 184 4.52 -16.06 -15.10
N ASP A 185 5.18 -16.33 -13.97
CA ASP A 185 6.31 -17.25 -13.87
C ASP A 185 6.20 -18.14 -12.64
N ASN A 186 6.84 -19.32 -12.69
CA ASN A 186 6.80 -20.31 -11.61
C ASN A 186 7.44 -19.82 -10.31
N VAL A 187 8.40 -18.90 -10.37
CA VAL A 187 9.07 -18.34 -9.20
C VAL A 187 8.30 -17.19 -8.56
N LEU A 188 7.25 -16.67 -9.22
CA LEU A 188 6.49 -15.50 -8.79
C LEU A 188 5.15 -15.85 -8.13
N GLY A 189 4.79 -17.15 -8.07
CA GLY A 189 3.52 -17.58 -7.48
C GLY A 189 3.52 -19.04 -7.08
N GLN A 190 2.42 -19.45 -6.45
CA GLN A 190 2.31 -20.79 -5.88
C GLN A 190 1.62 -21.81 -6.82
N GLY A 191 0.89 -21.32 -7.84
CA GLY A 191 0.20 -22.15 -8.79
C GLY A 191 -1.00 -22.91 -8.21
N LYS A 192 -1.51 -22.50 -7.03
CA LYS A 192 -2.64 -23.12 -6.34
C LYS A 192 -3.74 -22.12 -6.04
N TRP A 193 -4.97 -22.56 -6.22
CA TRP A 193 -6.15 -21.86 -5.76
C TRP A 193 -6.27 -22.04 -4.24
N SER A 194 -6.33 -20.93 -3.53
CA SER A 194 -6.45 -20.97 -2.07
C SER A 194 -7.58 -20.03 -1.62
N ILE A 195 -8.23 -20.42 -0.52
CA ILE A 195 -9.30 -19.67 0.11
C ILE A 195 -9.13 -19.71 1.63
N GLY A 196 -9.62 -18.67 2.30
CA GLY A 196 -9.68 -18.67 3.76
C GLY A 196 -10.45 -17.49 4.32
N PRO A 197 -10.70 -17.47 5.63
CA PRO A 197 -11.35 -16.37 6.31
C PRO A 197 -10.38 -15.18 6.49
N SER A 198 -10.94 -14.00 6.46
CA SER A 198 -10.25 -12.75 6.80
C SER A 198 -11.11 -11.94 7.76
N VAL A 199 -10.49 -11.40 8.80
CA VAL A 199 -11.12 -10.57 9.81
C VAL A 199 -10.30 -9.30 9.97
N VAL A 200 -10.99 -8.17 10.06
CA VAL A 200 -10.40 -6.89 10.41
C VAL A 200 -11.20 -6.25 11.52
N ALA A 201 -10.50 -5.66 12.49
CA ALA A 201 -11.12 -4.92 13.57
C ALA A 201 -10.24 -3.73 13.96
N LEU A 202 -10.84 -2.56 14.21
CA LEU A 202 -10.10 -1.37 14.63
C LEU A 202 -10.96 -0.42 15.47
N VAL A 203 -10.25 0.42 16.24
CA VAL A 203 -10.81 1.53 17.00
C VAL A 203 -9.99 2.80 16.74
N GLN A 204 -10.66 3.97 16.78
CA GLN A 204 -10.03 5.25 16.45
C GLN A 204 -10.26 6.30 17.54
N PRO A 205 -9.77 6.10 18.77
CA PRO A 205 -9.92 7.05 19.86
C PRO A 205 -9.00 8.27 19.66
N GLY A 206 -9.57 9.48 19.69
CA GLY A 206 -8.80 10.73 19.63
C GLY A 206 -7.88 10.82 18.42
N HIS A 207 -6.57 10.86 18.66
CA HIS A 207 -5.52 10.90 17.64
C HIS A 207 -5.01 9.51 17.20
N TRP A 208 -5.39 8.46 17.92
CA TRP A 208 -4.91 7.12 17.70
C TRP A 208 -5.80 6.32 16.75
N THR A 209 -5.20 5.39 16.03
CA THR A 209 -5.88 4.29 15.36
C THR A 209 -5.18 3.00 15.75
N PHE A 210 -5.92 2.09 16.36
CA PHE A 210 -5.45 0.74 16.70
C PHE A 210 -6.28 -0.27 15.96
N GLY A 211 -5.64 -1.22 15.31
CA GLY A 211 -6.38 -2.25 14.62
C GLY A 211 -5.53 -3.46 14.26
N THR A 212 -6.21 -4.46 13.78
CA THR A 212 -5.61 -5.70 13.29
C THR A 212 -6.41 -6.25 12.12
N LEU A 213 -5.67 -6.84 11.18
CA LEU A 213 -6.20 -7.65 10.10
C LEU A 213 -5.52 -9.01 10.18
N ILE A 214 -6.30 -10.06 10.19
CA ILE A 214 -5.82 -11.44 10.18
C ILE A 214 -6.55 -12.24 9.13
N ASN A 215 -5.81 -13.07 8.42
CA ASN A 215 -6.34 -14.10 7.55
C ASN A 215 -5.48 -15.35 7.58
N ASN A 216 -6.06 -16.47 7.17
CA ASN A 216 -5.34 -17.70 6.83
C ASN A 216 -5.93 -18.26 5.56
N VAL A 217 -5.11 -18.74 4.64
CA VAL A 217 -5.54 -19.35 3.39
C VAL A 217 -5.03 -20.76 3.29
N TRP A 218 -5.88 -21.63 2.74
CA TRP A 218 -5.57 -23.04 2.45
C TRP A 218 -5.81 -23.32 0.97
N SER A 219 -4.91 -24.07 0.35
CA SER A 219 -5.12 -24.54 -1.01
C SER A 219 -6.21 -25.60 -1.08
N PHE A 220 -7.01 -25.56 -2.14
CA PHE A 220 -8.07 -26.54 -2.42
C PHE A 220 -8.02 -27.10 -3.83
N ALA A 221 -7.26 -26.47 -4.75
CA ALA A 221 -7.11 -26.91 -6.13
C ALA A 221 -5.80 -26.41 -6.73
N GLY A 222 -5.42 -26.97 -7.87
CA GLY A 222 -4.20 -26.64 -8.60
C GLY A 222 -3.09 -27.67 -8.36
N SER A 223 -2.29 -27.92 -9.39
CA SER A 223 -1.16 -28.87 -9.33
C SER A 223 0.08 -28.32 -8.62
N GLY A 224 0.02 -27.01 -8.30
CA GLY A 224 1.23 -26.26 -7.91
C GLY A 224 2.14 -26.01 -9.11
N ARG A 225 3.20 -25.25 -8.88
CA ARG A 225 4.23 -24.99 -9.88
C ARG A 225 5.53 -25.60 -9.40
N THR A 226 6.23 -26.33 -10.26
CA THR A 226 7.54 -26.90 -9.91
C THR A 226 8.58 -25.82 -10.14
N PRO A 227 9.12 -25.18 -9.11
CA PRO A 227 10.29 -24.33 -9.33
C PRO A 227 11.43 -25.20 -9.86
N PRO A 228 12.29 -24.65 -10.70
CA PRO A 228 13.45 -25.40 -11.25
C PRO A 228 14.44 -25.84 -10.17
N PHE A 229 14.20 -25.48 -8.90
CA PHE A 229 15.07 -25.78 -7.77
C PHE A 229 14.25 -26.26 -6.56
N PRO A 230 14.89 -26.99 -5.60
CA PRO A 230 14.23 -27.39 -4.39
C PRO A 230 13.63 -26.19 -3.65
N SER A 231 12.35 -26.20 -3.46
CA SER A 231 11.52 -25.17 -2.84
C SER A 231 11.93 -24.73 -1.42
N GLN A 232 12.89 -25.45 -0.86
CA GLN A 232 13.43 -25.19 0.49
C GLN A 232 14.38 -23.99 0.53
N LEU A 233 14.72 -23.45 -0.63
CA LEU A 233 15.73 -22.42 -0.80
C LEU A 233 15.14 -21.10 -1.31
N LEU A 234 13.82 -21.05 -1.60
CA LEU A 234 13.19 -19.82 -2.08
C LEU A 234 12.90 -18.87 -0.93
N PRO A 235 13.41 -17.65 -1.01
CA PRO A 235 13.08 -16.63 -0.03
C PRO A 235 11.64 -16.17 -0.16
N CYS A 236 11.17 -15.73 0.91
CA CYS A 236 9.84 -15.39 1.29
C CYS A 236 9.21 -14.18 0.61
N GLY A 237 8.06 -14.28 0.21
CA GLY A 237 6.83 -13.60 0.35
C GLY A 237 6.69 -12.15 -0.05
N TYR A 238 5.68 -11.91 -0.82
CA TYR A 238 5.15 -10.59 -1.07
C TYR A 238 3.67 -10.58 -0.68
N CYS A 239 3.12 -9.40 -0.52
CA CYS A 239 1.80 -9.17 0.11
C CYS A 239 1.71 -9.67 1.55
N GLY A 240 2.86 -9.85 2.22
CA GLY A 240 2.90 -10.46 3.52
C GLY A 240 2.67 -11.97 3.51
N LEU A 241 2.62 -12.60 2.33
CA LEU A 241 2.51 -14.04 2.19
C LEU A 241 3.88 -14.62 1.83
N PRO A 242 4.34 -15.68 2.50
CA PRO A 242 5.60 -16.34 2.16
C PRO A 242 5.53 -16.96 0.77
N VAL A 243 6.50 -16.66 -0.09
CA VAL A 243 6.73 -17.34 -1.37
C VAL A 243 7.71 -18.46 -1.13
N GLY A 244 7.50 -19.62 -1.71
CA GLY A 244 8.51 -20.66 -1.72
C GLY A 244 8.15 -21.93 -1.01
N ALA A 245 6.87 -22.25 -0.91
CA ALA A 245 6.48 -23.62 -0.70
C ALA A 245 6.72 -24.42 -1.99
N SER A 246 7.15 -25.67 -1.87
CA SER A 246 7.25 -26.61 -2.97
C SER A 246 5.97 -26.62 -3.77
N SER A 247 6.06 -26.64 -5.07
CA SER A 247 4.96 -26.77 -6.01
C SER A 247 4.04 -27.96 -5.77
N THR A 248 4.51 -28.96 -5.06
CA THR A 248 3.75 -30.16 -4.68
C THR A 248 3.13 -30.04 -3.29
N ARG A 249 3.57 -29.09 -2.46
CA ARG A 249 3.02 -28.88 -1.12
C ARG A 249 1.76 -28.03 -1.17
N ASP A 250 0.89 -28.31 -0.21
CA ASP A 250 -0.29 -27.51 0.00
C ASP A 250 0.09 -26.11 0.51
N VAL A 251 -0.79 -25.17 0.25
CA VAL A 251 -0.69 -23.82 0.79
C VAL A 251 -1.46 -23.77 2.09
N ASN A 252 -0.79 -23.41 3.16
CA ASN A 252 -1.40 -23.09 4.44
C ASN A 252 -0.62 -21.92 5.03
N GLN A 253 -1.18 -20.70 4.92
CA GLN A 253 -0.46 -19.47 5.20
C GLN A 253 -1.32 -18.48 5.95
N MET A 254 -0.75 -17.91 7.01
CA MET A 254 -1.36 -16.87 7.82
C MET A 254 -0.70 -15.52 7.54
N LEU A 255 -1.52 -14.48 7.54
CA LEU A 255 -1.12 -13.09 7.60
C LEU A 255 -1.78 -12.42 8.79
N LEU A 256 -0.98 -11.80 9.64
CA LEU A 256 -1.43 -10.94 10.72
C LEU A 256 -0.78 -9.58 10.57
N GLN A 257 -1.58 -8.56 10.28
CA GLN A 257 -1.15 -7.17 10.26
C GLN A 257 -1.82 -6.43 11.41
N TYR A 258 -1.04 -6.02 12.41
CA TYR A 258 -1.52 -5.02 13.35
C TYR A 258 -1.09 -3.64 12.87
N PHE A 259 -1.90 -2.64 13.17
CA PHE A 259 -1.58 -1.27 12.81
C PHE A 259 -1.91 -0.33 13.96
N ILE A 260 -0.91 0.47 14.30
CA ILE A 260 -0.98 1.50 15.32
C ILE A 260 -0.54 2.79 14.64
N ASN A 261 -1.44 3.78 14.59
CA ASN A 261 -1.12 5.06 14.00
C ASN A 261 -1.42 6.19 14.98
N TYR A 262 -0.56 7.19 15.01
CA TYR A 262 -0.75 8.41 15.77
C TYR A 262 -0.85 9.60 14.84
N ASN A 263 -2.02 10.22 14.75
CA ASN A 263 -2.31 11.34 13.88
C ASN A 263 -1.86 12.66 14.51
N MET A 264 -1.03 13.40 13.78
CA MET A 264 -0.49 14.70 14.13
C MET A 264 -1.17 15.82 13.34
N LYS A 265 -0.75 17.06 13.56
CA LYS A 265 -1.24 18.23 12.81
C LYS A 265 -0.78 18.21 11.35
N LYS A 266 -1.45 18.98 10.50
CA LYS A 266 -1.12 19.16 9.07
C LYS A 266 -1.06 17.84 8.27
N GLY A 267 -1.87 16.84 8.65
CA GLY A 267 -1.98 15.55 7.95
C GLY A 267 -0.83 14.57 8.16
N TRP A 268 0.14 14.87 9.01
CA TRP A 268 1.20 13.95 9.37
C TRP A 268 0.72 12.86 10.33
N TYR A 269 1.31 11.68 10.28
CA TYR A 269 1.08 10.61 11.23
C TYR A 269 2.28 9.68 11.37
N LEU A 270 2.46 9.11 12.54
CA LEU A 270 3.33 7.99 12.79
C LEU A 270 2.59 6.70 12.49
N ALA A 271 3.26 5.74 11.89
CA ALA A 271 2.67 4.47 11.49
C ALA A 271 3.55 3.27 11.91
N TRP A 272 2.95 2.34 12.63
CA TRP A 272 3.51 1.02 12.94
C TRP A 272 2.57 -0.02 12.37
N GLN A 273 2.94 -0.60 11.22
CA GLN A 273 2.07 -1.50 10.45
C GLN A 273 2.85 -2.72 9.93
N PRO A 274 3.57 -3.43 10.80
CA PRO A 274 4.27 -4.64 10.39
C PRO A 274 3.28 -5.74 10.00
N ILE A 275 3.70 -6.60 9.06
CA ILE A 275 2.93 -7.74 8.60
C ILE A 275 3.66 -9.01 9.03
N ILE A 276 3.14 -9.65 10.05
CA ILE A 276 3.59 -10.96 10.52
C ILE A 276 3.01 -12.02 9.59
N THR A 277 3.85 -12.94 9.13
CA THR A 277 3.40 -14.06 8.31
C THR A 277 3.87 -15.39 8.87
N ALA A 278 3.06 -16.43 8.65
CA ALA A 278 3.45 -17.80 8.93
C ALA A 278 3.11 -18.68 7.73
N ASN A 279 4.07 -19.52 7.34
CA ASN A 279 3.86 -20.61 6.40
C ASN A 279 3.88 -21.92 7.19
N TRP A 280 2.71 -22.48 7.42
CA TRP A 280 2.56 -23.71 8.23
C TRP A 280 3.12 -24.96 7.56
N GLU A 281 3.30 -24.94 6.23
CA GLU A 281 3.91 -26.01 5.44
C GLU A 281 5.46 -25.90 5.38
N ALA A 282 6.03 -24.84 5.95
CA ALA A 282 7.47 -24.66 5.98
C ALA A 282 8.13 -25.58 7.03
N ARG A 283 9.44 -25.79 6.90
CA ARG A 283 10.24 -26.50 7.89
C ARG A 283 10.22 -25.78 9.24
N SER A 284 10.37 -26.53 10.32
CA SER A 284 10.61 -25.95 11.64
C SER A 284 11.78 -24.96 11.58
N GLY A 285 11.55 -23.73 12.00
CA GLY A 285 12.51 -22.63 11.90
C GLY A 285 12.23 -21.63 10.77
N ASP A 286 11.63 -22.06 9.66
CA ASP A 286 11.33 -21.24 8.49
C ASP A 286 9.84 -20.82 8.41
N VAL A 287 9.06 -21.12 9.44
CA VAL A 287 7.60 -20.86 9.49
C VAL A 287 7.28 -19.38 9.54
N TRP A 288 8.02 -18.61 10.32
CA TRP A 288 7.66 -17.25 10.71
C TRP A 288 8.49 -16.16 10.04
N THR A 289 7.82 -15.08 9.65
CA THR A 289 8.44 -13.77 9.42
C THR A 289 7.85 -12.80 10.44
N LEU A 290 8.71 -12.26 11.31
CA LEU A 290 8.34 -11.38 12.42
C LEU A 290 9.00 -10.00 12.24
N PRO A 291 8.39 -9.08 11.46
CA PRO A 291 8.89 -7.73 11.30
C PRO A 291 8.57 -6.87 12.52
N PHE A 292 9.49 -5.97 12.84
CA PHE A 292 9.27 -4.87 13.76
C PHE A 292 9.79 -3.58 13.13
N GLY A 293 9.14 -2.48 13.39
CA GLY A 293 9.49 -1.19 12.79
C GLY A 293 8.26 -0.35 12.50
N GLY A 294 8.49 0.77 11.84
CA GLY A 294 7.45 1.72 11.53
C GLY A 294 7.97 2.86 10.68
N GLY A 295 7.24 3.95 10.63
CA GLY A 295 7.64 5.10 9.84
C GLY A 295 6.66 6.26 9.93
N LEU A 296 6.71 7.09 8.92
CA LEU A 296 5.95 8.33 8.81
C LEU A 296 5.02 8.27 7.60
N GLY A 297 3.85 8.90 7.74
CA GLY A 297 2.97 9.17 6.63
C GLY A 297 2.45 10.59 6.66
N ARG A 298 2.00 11.06 5.51
CA ARG A 298 1.38 12.36 5.35
C ARG A 298 0.24 12.30 4.35
N ILE A 299 -0.89 12.86 4.73
CA ILE A 299 -2.01 13.11 3.84
C ILE A 299 -1.93 14.55 3.39
N MET A 300 -1.98 14.74 2.08
CA MET A 300 -1.91 16.05 1.43
C MET A 300 -2.81 16.09 0.21
N LYS A 301 -3.10 17.28 -0.27
CA LYS A 301 -3.79 17.47 -1.56
C LYS A 301 -2.74 17.79 -2.62
N PHE A 302 -2.83 17.12 -3.75
CA PHE A 302 -2.07 17.42 -4.95
C PHE A 302 -3.06 18.02 -5.99
N GLY A 303 -3.11 19.32 -6.05
CA GLY A 303 -4.24 20.01 -6.67
C GLY A 303 -5.54 19.69 -5.95
N ASN A 304 -6.51 19.12 -6.66
CA ASN A 304 -7.79 18.69 -6.07
C ASN A 304 -7.81 17.24 -5.59
N GLN A 305 -6.73 16.48 -5.85
CA GLN A 305 -6.64 15.06 -5.54
C GLN A 305 -6.01 14.84 -4.16
N PRO A 306 -6.74 14.32 -3.17
CA PRO A 306 -6.13 13.89 -1.92
C PRO A 306 -5.26 12.66 -2.15
N VAL A 307 -4.07 12.68 -1.57
CA VAL A 307 -3.10 11.58 -1.61
C VAL A 307 -2.56 11.28 -0.23
N ASN A 308 -2.20 10.03 0.00
CA ASN A 308 -1.49 9.58 1.18
C ASN A 308 -0.11 9.07 0.79
N LEU A 309 0.93 9.68 1.33
CA LEU A 309 2.31 9.25 1.21
C LEU A 309 2.75 8.59 2.52
N GLN A 310 3.47 7.48 2.45
CA GLN A 310 3.95 6.77 3.61
C GLN A 310 5.29 6.10 3.32
N ALA A 311 6.21 6.18 4.28
CA ALA A 311 7.49 5.49 4.26
C ALA A 311 7.70 4.77 5.59
N GLN A 312 8.05 3.49 5.53
CA GLN A 312 8.27 2.64 6.70
C GLN A 312 9.50 1.77 6.51
N PHE A 313 10.19 1.46 7.62
CA PHE A 313 11.32 0.55 7.69
C PHE A 313 11.02 -0.56 8.70
N PHE A 314 11.40 -1.78 8.36
CA PHE A 314 11.18 -2.95 9.18
C PHE A 314 12.45 -3.79 9.24
N GLY A 315 12.84 -4.18 10.46
CA GLY A 315 13.78 -5.26 10.70
C GLY A 315 13.02 -6.54 11.00
N ASN A 316 13.43 -7.68 10.45
CA ASN A 316 12.81 -8.97 10.72
C ASN A 316 13.54 -9.68 11.86
N ALA A 317 12.93 -9.74 13.06
CA ALA A 317 13.48 -10.45 14.21
C ALA A 317 13.58 -11.96 13.97
N LYS A 318 12.68 -12.49 13.13
CA LYS A 318 12.70 -13.85 12.61
C LYS A 318 12.29 -13.82 11.15
N TYR A 319 12.98 -14.60 10.35
CA TYR A 319 12.70 -14.77 8.92
C TYR A 319 13.17 -16.15 8.46
N PRO A 320 12.58 -16.72 7.38
CA PRO A 320 13.00 -17.99 6.80
C PRO A 320 14.45 -17.93 6.33
N ARG A 321 15.08 -19.09 6.21
CA ARG A 321 16.41 -19.21 5.62
C ARG A 321 16.43 -18.56 4.25
N PHE A 322 17.43 -17.71 4.00
CA PHE A 322 17.55 -16.87 2.81
C PHE A 322 16.47 -15.78 2.65
N GLY A 323 15.59 -15.59 3.63
CA GLY A 323 14.69 -14.46 3.65
C GLY A 323 15.40 -13.14 3.91
N SER A 324 14.66 -12.03 3.82
CA SER A 324 15.18 -10.69 4.04
C SER A 324 15.29 -10.38 5.53
N PRO A 325 16.45 -9.93 6.04
CA PRO A 325 16.57 -9.44 7.41
C PRO A 325 15.93 -8.07 7.66
N TRP A 326 15.78 -7.25 6.62
CA TRP A 326 15.14 -5.94 6.72
C TRP A 326 14.48 -5.51 5.42
N SER A 327 13.50 -4.64 5.53
CA SER A 327 12.74 -4.15 4.38
C SER A 327 12.34 -2.68 4.52
N MET A 328 12.10 -2.04 3.37
CA MET A 328 11.54 -0.71 3.27
C MET A 328 10.21 -0.78 2.52
N ARG A 329 9.21 -0.06 3.02
CA ARG A 329 7.91 0.09 2.39
C ARG A 329 7.66 1.54 2.05
N LEU A 330 7.42 1.82 0.78
CA LEU A 330 6.96 3.12 0.29
C LEU A 330 5.56 2.95 -0.26
N GLN A 331 4.65 3.86 0.11
CA GLN A 331 3.28 3.82 -0.36
C GLN A 331 2.82 5.20 -0.82
N LEU A 332 2.19 5.22 -1.99
CA LEU A 332 1.40 6.33 -2.51
C LEU A 332 -0.03 5.85 -2.70
N ALA A 333 -0.99 6.44 -2.03
CA ALA A 333 -2.40 6.09 -2.20
C ALA A 333 -3.21 7.28 -2.71
N PHE A 334 -3.91 7.07 -3.81
CA PHE A 334 -4.91 8.01 -4.31
C PHE A 334 -6.24 7.78 -3.59
N LEU A 335 -6.85 8.85 -3.12
CA LEU A 335 -8.04 8.81 -2.28
C LEU A 335 -9.20 9.47 -3.03
N PHE A 336 -10.33 8.78 -3.10
CA PHE A 336 -11.53 9.28 -3.75
C PHE A 336 -12.67 9.36 -2.74
N PRO A 337 -12.72 10.44 -1.93
CA PRO A 337 -13.79 10.63 -0.96
C PRO A 337 -15.12 10.74 -1.69
N LYS A 338 -16.17 10.11 -1.16
CA LYS A 338 -17.52 10.31 -1.67
C LYS A 338 -17.90 11.76 -1.46
N LEU A 339 -18.32 12.42 -2.51
CA LEU A 339 -18.85 13.77 -2.44
C LEU A 339 -20.12 13.76 -1.58
N THR A 340 -20.24 14.73 -0.73
CA THR A 340 -21.51 14.98 -0.05
C THR A 340 -22.53 15.54 -1.06
N LYS A 341 -23.82 15.35 -0.80
CA LYS A 341 -24.87 15.90 -1.69
C LYS A 341 -24.72 17.40 -1.92
N ALA A 342 -24.26 18.13 -0.90
CA ALA A 342 -24.01 19.57 -1.00
C ALA A 342 -22.81 19.90 -1.91
N GLU A 343 -21.77 19.08 -1.90
CA GLU A 343 -20.62 19.23 -2.80
C GLU A 343 -20.98 18.84 -4.25
N GLU A 344 -21.77 17.77 -4.42
CA GLU A 344 -22.32 17.40 -5.75
C GLU A 344 -23.14 18.53 -6.35
N GLN A 345 -24.03 19.16 -5.56
CA GLN A 345 -24.82 20.30 -6.00
C GLN A 345 -23.94 21.50 -6.38
N LYS A 346 -22.96 21.87 -5.57
CA LYS A 346 -22.01 22.95 -5.89
C LYS A 346 -21.22 22.70 -7.17
N ILE A 347 -20.79 21.44 -7.40
CA ILE A 347 -20.07 21.07 -8.63
C ILE A 347 -21.00 21.16 -9.82
N LEU A 348 -22.26 20.72 -9.67
CA LEU A 348 -23.25 20.77 -10.73
C LEU A 348 -23.58 22.23 -11.10
N GLU A 349 -23.80 23.09 -10.11
CA GLU A 349 -24.04 24.53 -10.31
C GLU A 349 -22.85 25.21 -11.01
N LYS A 350 -21.60 24.85 -10.61
CA LYS A 350 -20.42 25.40 -11.25
C LYS A 350 -20.29 24.97 -12.70
N LYS A 351 -20.60 23.70 -13.01
CA LYS A 351 -20.59 23.20 -14.39
C LYS A 351 -21.70 23.86 -15.26
N LEU A 352 -22.89 24.04 -14.68
CA LEU A 352 -23.98 24.75 -15.35
C LEU A 352 -23.58 26.18 -15.71
N LYS A 353 -23.00 26.93 -14.78
CA LYS A 353 -22.50 28.29 -15.03
C LYS A 353 -21.40 28.32 -16.10
N GLN A 354 -20.51 27.33 -16.14
CA GLN A 354 -19.50 27.23 -17.20
C GLN A 354 -20.13 26.98 -18.57
N LEU A 355 -21.08 26.07 -18.66
CA LEU A 355 -21.81 25.80 -19.92
C LEU A 355 -22.61 27.00 -20.40
N GLU A 356 -23.25 27.74 -19.50
CA GLU A 356 -23.94 28.99 -19.83
C GLU A 356 -22.99 30.06 -20.37
N GLN A 357 -21.78 30.19 -19.80
CA GLN A 357 -20.75 31.10 -20.27
C GLN A 357 -20.18 30.70 -21.63
N GLU A 358 -19.99 29.41 -21.87
CA GLU A 358 -19.55 28.88 -23.18
C GLU A 358 -20.60 29.11 -24.29
N GLN A 359 -21.88 29.01 -23.94
CA GLN A 359 -22.98 29.27 -24.89
C GLN A 359 -23.17 30.75 -25.22
N GLN A 360 -22.78 31.64 -24.27
CA GLN A 360 -22.85 33.09 -24.45
C GLN A 360 -21.62 33.69 -25.12
N SER A 361 -20.53 32.92 -25.28
CA SER A 361 -19.34 33.37 -25.98
C SER A 361 -19.54 33.31 -27.51
N PRO A 362 -19.50 34.43 -28.24
CA PRO A 362 -19.74 34.39 -29.70
C PRO A 362 -18.61 33.61 -30.37
N LYS A 363 -19.02 32.63 -31.19
CA LYS A 363 -18.08 31.92 -32.07
C LYS A 363 -17.44 32.96 -33.01
N LYS A 364 -16.13 33.18 -32.80
CA LYS A 364 -15.29 33.91 -33.76
C LYS A 364 -14.92 33.01 -34.93
#